data_c515e18be099651dd02897a6604726dc
#
_entry.id   c515e18be099651dd02897a6604726dc
#
_cell.length_a   1.000
_cell.length_b   1.000
_cell.length_c   1.000
_cell.angle_alpha   90.00
_cell.angle_beta   90.00
_cell.angle_gamma   90.00
#
_symmetry.space_group_name_H-M   'P 1'
#
loop_
_entity.id
_entity.type
_entity.pdbx_description
1 polymer ?
#
loop_
_entity_poly.entity_id
_entity_poly.type
_entity_poly.pdbx_seq_one_letter_code
_entity_poly.pdbx_strand_id
1 'polypeptide(L)'
;MLTLKKADYEKILAHAKENLPEEACGLIAGTKDGDKKIIEKVYLLENVDHTNEHFSMNPKEQLAAVKDMRTNHLVPFGNWHSHPESPSRPSEEDKRLAYDPTVNYLILSLMDMDQPVLKAFDIDKEKNVTIEELVIQ
;
A
#
# COMPACT_ATOMS: atom_id res chain seq x y z
N MET A 1 8.24 1.58 12.63
CA MET A 1 7.51 2.82 12.34
C MET A 1 7.71 3.22 10.89
N LEU A 2 6.64 3.57 10.22
CA LEU A 2 6.64 4.10 8.86
C LEU A 2 6.30 5.57 8.89
N THR A 3 7.03 6.36 8.10
CA THR A 3 6.73 7.77 7.90
C THR A 3 6.32 7.99 6.44
N LEU A 4 5.19 8.63 6.23
CA LEU A 4 4.64 8.94 4.91
C LEU A 4 4.46 10.44 4.78
N LYS A 5 4.98 11.02 3.70
CA LYS A 5 4.78 12.46 3.43
C LYS A 5 3.32 12.72 3.08
N LYS A 6 2.80 13.85 3.55
CA LYS A 6 1.41 14.23 3.27
C LYS A 6 1.14 14.30 1.77
N ALA A 7 2.10 14.81 0.98
CA ALA A 7 1.98 14.88 -0.47
C ALA A 7 1.81 13.49 -1.10
N ASP A 8 2.52 12.49 -0.57
CA ASP A 8 2.40 11.11 -1.06
C ASP A 8 1.10 10.46 -0.61
N TYR A 9 0.64 10.75 0.60
CA TYR A 9 -0.70 10.34 1.04
C TYR A 9 -1.78 10.88 0.11
N GLU A 10 -1.67 12.14 -0.28
CA GLU A 10 -2.63 12.76 -1.20
C GLU A 10 -2.62 12.11 -2.58
N LYS A 11 -1.44 11.67 -3.05
CA LYS A 11 -1.34 10.92 -4.32
C LYS A 11 -2.08 9.58 -4.23
N ILE A 12 -1.88 8.84 -3.14
CA ILE A 12 -2.58 7.58 -2.88
C ILE A 12 -4.09 7.82 -2.87
N LEU A 13 -4.53 8.83 -2.12
CA LEU A 13 -5.95 9.16 -1.98
C LEU A 13 -6.57 9.53 -3.32
N ALA A 14 -5.91 10.37 -4.10
CA ALA A 14 -6.40 10.79 -5.42
C ALA A 14 -6.51 9.61 -6.37
N HIS A 15 -5.49 8.75 -6.41
CA HIS A 15 -5.48 7.56 -7.28
C HIS A 15 -6.60 6.58 -6.88
N ALA A 16 -6.81 6.39 -5.57
CA ALA A 16 -7.86 5.53 -5.07
C ALA A 16 -9.24 6.04 -5.45
N LYS A 17 -9.48 7.36 -5.35
CA LYS A 17 -10.76 7.96 -5.73
C LYS A 17 -11.00 7.89 -7.24
N GLU A 18 -9.96 8.08 -8.05
CA GLU A 18 -10.07 7.98 -9.51
C GLU A 18 -10.43 6.59 -9.97
N ASN A 19 -10.03 5.57 -9.22
CA ASN A 19 -10.27 4.18 -9.59
C ASN A 19 -11.62 3.63 -9.09
N LEU A 20 -12.35 4.38 -8.27
CA LEU A 20 -13.65 3.93 -7.79
C LEU A 20 -14.56 3.56 -8.96
N PRO A 21 -15.34 2.47 -8.83
CA PRO A 21 -15.53 1.62 -7.65
C PRO A 21 -14.52 0.49 -7.48
N GLU A 22 -13.46 0.46 -8.27
CA GLU A 22 -12.44 -0.58 -8.23
C GLU A 22 -11.43 -0.33 -7.11
N GLU A 23 -10.79 -1.40 -6.62
CA GLU A 23 -9.63 -1.26 -5.75
C GLU A 23 -8.48 -0.64 -6.53
N ALA A 24 -7.80 0.30 -5.90
CA ALA A 24 -6.54 0.85 -6.40
C ALA A 24 -5.37 0.16 -5.71
N CYS A 25 -4.20 0.20 -6.32
CA CYS A 25 -3.02 -0.44 -5.76
C CYS A 25 -1.73 0.25 -6.17
N GLY A 26 -0.67 -0.11 -5.48
CA GLY A 26 0.66 0.38 -5.78
C GLY A 26 1.72 -0.17 -4.85
N LEU A 27 2.91 0.40 -4.95
CA LEU A 27 4.06 0.01 -4.16
C LEU A 27 4.58 1.18 -3.34
N ILE A 28 5.32 0.88 -2.30
CA ILE A 28 5.99 1.87 -1.45
C ILE A 28 7.46 1.50 -1.30
N ALA A 29 8.31 2.52 -1.31
CA ALA A 29 9.75 2.34 -1.16
C ALA A 29 10.36 3.55 -0.48
N GLY A 30 11.54 3.38 0.08
CA GLY A 30 12.20 4.48 0.76
C GLY A 30 13.53 4.11 1.36
N THR A 31 13.86 4.75 2.47
CA THR A 31 15.12 4.58 3.18
C THR A 31 14.87 4.16 4.61
N LYS A 32 15.84 3.47 5.19
CA LYS A 32 15.78 3.03 6.60
C LYS A 32 16.73 3.86 7.44
N ASP A 33 16.26 4.22 8.63
CA ASP A 33 17.06 4.88 9.66
C ASP A 33 16.79 4.14 10.98
N GLY A 34 17.62 3.13 11.27
CA GLY A 34 17.40 2.23 12.40
C GLY A 34 16.09 1.47 12.22
N ASP A 35 15.20 1.59 13.19
CA ASP A 35 13.88 0.96 13.16
C ASP A 35 12.85 1.77 12.37
N LYS A 36 13.23 2.94 11.88
CA LYS A 36 12.34 3.80 11.11
C LYS A 36 12.45 3.51 9.63
N LYS A 37 11.30 3.40 8.98
CA LYS A 37 11.20 3.30 7.53
C LYS A 37 10.60 4.60 7.01
N ILE A 38 11.36 5.33 6.21
CA ILE A 38 10.92 6.61 5.65
C ILE A 38 10.49 6.35 4.21
N ILE A 39 9.19 6.44 3.94
CA ILE A 39 8.65 6.27 2.59
C ILE A 39 9.05 7.50 1.79
N GLU A 40 9.93 7.32 0.81
CA GLU A 40 10.41 8.38 -0.06
C GLU A 40 9.61 8.45 -1.35
N LYS A 41 9.00 7.35 -1.76
CA LYS A 41 8.24 7.29 -3.01
C LYS A 41 7.10 6.31 -2.93
N VAL A 42 5.95 6.72 -3.47
CA VAL A 42 4.79 5.84 -3.69
C VAL A 42 4.61 5.63 -5.18
N TYR A 43 4.25 4.42 -5.57
CA TYR A 43 4.02 4.04 -6.96
C TYR A 43 2.53 3.76 -7.12
N LEU A 44 1.93 4.39 -8.11
CA LEU A 44 0.51 4.28 -8.41
C LEU A 44 0.37 3.35 -9.61
N LEU A 45 -0.14 2.15 -9.38
CA LEU A 45 -0.20 1.12 -10.40
C LEU A 45 -1.64 0.83 -10.82
N GLU A 46 -1.78 0.17 -11.97
CA GLU A 46 -3.08 -0.27 -12.45
C GLU A 46 -3.48 -1.58 -11.78
N ASN A 47 -4.74 -1.67 -11.36
CA ASN A 47 -5.37 -2.92 -10.95
C ASN A 47 -5.91 -3.59 -12.20
N VAL A 48 -5.23 -4.63 -12.69
CA VAL A 48 -5.63 -5.31 -13.92
C VAL A 48 -6.85 -6.21 -13.74
N ASP A 49 -7.26 -6.48 -12.52
CA ASP A 49 -8.46 -7.28 -12.24
C ASP A 49 -9.74 -6.45 -12.30
N HIS A 50 -9.64 -5.13 -12.24
CA HIS A 50 -10.76 -4.20 -12.39
C HIS A 50 -11.97 -4.56 -11.52
N THR A 51 -11.75 -4.78 -10.22
CA THR A 51 -12.80 -5.16 -9.28
C THR A 51 -12.68 -4.40 -7.97
N ASN A 52 -13.78 -4.35 -7.20
CA ASN A 52 -13.82 -3.72 -5.89
C ASN A 52 -13.50 -4.70 -4.74
N GLU A 53 -13.17 -5.94 -5.05
CA GLU A 53 -12.96 -7.01 -4.05
C GLU A 53 -11.51 -7.44 -3.91
N HIS A 54 -10.69 -7.25 -4.93
CA HIS A 54 -9.28 -7.61 -4.93
C HIS A 54 -8.50 -6.81 -5.97
N PHE A 55 -7.21 -7.04 -6.02
CA PHE A 55 -6.35 -6.38 -6.99
C PHE A 55 -5.23 -7.30 -7.46
N SER A 56 -4.77 -7.02 -8.69
CA SER A 56 -3.52 -7.56 -9.22
C SER A 56 -2.79 -6.43 -9.92
N MET A 57 -1.52 -6.26 -9.62
CA MET A 57 -0.72 -5.18 -10.21
C MET A 57 -0.34 -5.51 -11.65
N ASN A 58 -0.36 -4.50 -12.51
CA ASN A 58 0.13 -4.61 -13.88
C ASN A 58 1.61 -5.03 -13.84
N PRO A 59 1.99 -6.19 -14.44
CA PRO A 59 3.36 -6.67 -14.34
C PRO A 59 4.43 -5.75 -14.93
N LYS A 60 4.11 -5.05 -16.03
CA LYS A 60 5.05 -4.11 -16.66
C LYS A 60 5.29 -2.89 -15.78
N GLU A 61 4.23 -2.36 -15.19
CA GLU A 61 4.32 -1.24 -14.27
C GLU A 61 5.05 -1.63 -12.98
N GLN A 62 4.79 -2.82 -12.47
CA GLN A 62 5.48 -3.35 -11.30
C GLN A 62 6.98 -3.47 -11.55
N LEU A 63 7.36 -4.00 -12.70
CA LEU A 63 8.77 -4.11 -13.09
C LEU A 63 9.43 -2.74 -13.23
N ALA A 64 8.75 -1.79 -13.85
CA ALA A 64 9.24 -0.42 -13.99
C ALA A 64 9.45 0.24 -12.61
N ALA A 65 8.54 0.03 -11.68
CA ALA A 65 8.65 0.55 -10.32
C ALA A 65 9.88 -0.03 -9.61
N VAL A 66 10.10 -1.35 -9.71
CA VAL A 66 11.25 -2.00 -9.09
C VAL A 66 12.56 -1.48 -9.68
N LYS A 67 12.62 -1.27 -10.99
CA LYS A 67 13.80 -0.66 -11.65
C LYS A 67 14.04 0.76 -11.16
N ASP A 68 12.99 1.55 -11.01
CA ASP A 68 13.07 2.92 -10.49
C ASP A 68 13.61 2.93 -9.05
N MET A 69 13.14 2.02 -8.21
CA MET A 69 13.64 1.87 -6.85
C MET A 69 15.14 1.59 -6.84
N ARG A 70 15.59 0.67 -7.68
CA ARG A 70 17.00 0.31 -7.80
C ARG A 70 17.84 1.50 -8.27
N THR A 71 17.39 2.21 -9.29
CA THR A 71 18.08 3.38 -9.83
C THR A 71 18.22 4.48 -8.78
N ASN A 72 17.23 4.68 -7.93
CA ASN A 72 17.20 5.72 -6.91
C ASN A 72 17.70 5.24 -5.54
N HIS A 73 18.23 4.03 -5.46
CA HIS A 73 18.75 3.43 -4.21
C HIS A 73 17.69 3.37 -3.11
N LEU A 74 16.44 3.06 -3.49
CA LEU A 74 15.34 2.91 -2.56
C LEU A 74 15.15 1.44 -2.17
N VAL A 75 14.79 1.21 -0.91
CA VAL A 75 14.45 -0.12 -0.40
C VAL A 75 12.96 -0.35 -0.62
N PRO A 76 12.54 -1.48 -1.23
CA PRO A 76 11.12 -1.80 -1.31
C PRO A 76 10.58 -2.11 0.09
N PHE A 77 9.50 -1.44 0.48
CA PHE A 77 8.88 -1.64 1.79
C PHE A 77 7.62 -2.49 1.74
N GLY A 78 6.94 -2.52 0.61
CA GLY A 78 5.72 -3.29 0.46
C GLY A 78 4.77 -2.68 -0.55
N ASN A 79 3.49 -2.86 -0.29
CA ASN A 79 2.45 -2.39 -1.20
C ASN A 79 1.35 -1.63 -0.45
N TRP A 80 0.53 -0.93 -1.23
CA TRP A 80 -0.68 -0.31 -0.73
C TRP A 80 -1.84 -0.66 -1.64
N HIS A 81 -3.04 -0.71 -1.07
CA HIS A 81 -4.27 -0.83 -1.86
C HIS A 81 -5.42 -0.16 -1.13
N SER A 82 -6.52 0.05 -1.85
CA SER A 82 -7.71 0.66 -1.28
C SER A 82 -8.80 -0.38 -1.08
N HIS A 83 -9.62 -0.15 -0.05
CA HIS A 83 -10.88 -0.84 0.18
C HIS A 83 -12.00 0.17 -0.09
N PRO A 84 -12.66 0.11 -1.27
CA PRO A 84 -13.69 1.10 -1.60
C PRO A 84 -14.88 1.10 -0.64
N GLU A 85 -15.27 -0.04 -0.12
CA GLU A 85 -16.52 -0.21 0.65
C GLU A 85 -16.33 -0.89 2.01
N SER A 86 -15.09 -1.18 2.42
CA SER A 86 -14.80 -1.90 3.65
C SER A 86 -13.77 -1.17 4.52
N PRO A 87 -13.64 -1.54 5.81
CA PRO A 87 -12.70 -0.87 6.71
C PRO A 87 -11.24 -1.10 6.33
N SER A 88 -10.34 -0.26 6.88
CA SER A 88 -8.90 -0.43 6.72
C SER A 88 -8.43 -1.57 7.64
N ARG A 89 -8.48 -2.76 7.10
CA ARG A 89 -7.94 -3.98 7.71
C ARG A 89 -7.77 -5.03 6.62
N PRO A 90 -6.80 -5.94 6.73
CA PRO A 90 -6.64 -6.99 5.75
C PRO A 90 -7.89 -7.87 5.64
N SER A 91 -8.36 -8.11 4.42
CA SER A 91 -9.41 -9.08 4.14
C SER A 91 -8.84 -10.50 4.26
N GLU A 92 -9.69 -11.51 4.24
CA GLU A 92 -9.23 -12.90 4.24
C GLU A 92 -8.36 -13.19 3.01
N GLU A 93 -8.71 -12.60 1.86
CA GLU A 93 -7.90 -12.72 0.65
C GLU A 93 -6.55 -12.00 0.78
N ASP A 94 -6.55 -10.80 1.36
CA ASP A 94 -5.30 -10.05 1.62
C ASP A 94 -4.35 -10.89 2.47
N LYS A 95 -4.85 -11.55 3.51
CA LYS A 95 -4.04 -12.43 4.36
C LYS A 95 -3.51 -13.63 3.59
N ARG A 96 -4.37 -14.26 2.78
CA ARG A 96 -4.01 -15.44 1.99
C ARG A 96 -2.89 -15.13 1.00
N LEU A 97 -2.92 -13.93 0.41
CA LEU A 97 -1.96 -13.50 -0.60
C LEU A 97 -0.73 -12.79 -0.02
N ALA A 98 -0.63 -12.70 1.30
CA ALA A 98 0.52 -12.09 1.97
C ALA A 98 1.65 -13.12 2.10
N TYR A 99 2.44 -13.25 1.04
CA TYR A 99 3.51 -14.26 0.97
C TYR A 99 4.81 -13.83 1.64
N ASP A 100 5.04 -12.53 1.78
CA ASP A 100 6.28 -11.99 2.33
C ASP A 100 6.04 -11.38 3.71
N PRO A 101 6.53 -12.02 4.80
CA PRO A 101 6.32 -11.49 6.15
C PRO A 101 7.21 -10.29 6.49
N THR A 102 8.12 -9.89 5.60
CA THR A 102 9.07 -8.80 5.86
C THR A 102 8.58 -7.44 5.34
N VAL A 103 7.49 -7.41 4.57
CA VAL A 103 6.98 -6.17 3.98
C VAL A 103 5.79 -5.63 4.76
N ASN A 104 5.49 -4.35 4.53
CA ASN A 104 4.34 -3.68 5.11
C ASN A 104 3.21 -3.59 4.08
N TYR A 105 1.99 -3.62 4.58
CA TYR A 105 0.78 -3.50 3.77
C TYR A 105 0.02 -2.24 4.22
N LEU A 106 -0.15 -1.28 3.33
CA LEU A 106 -0.94 -0.07 3.60
C LEU A 106 -2.32 -0.25 2.98
N ILE A 107 -3.36 -0.04 3.77
CA ILE A 107 -4.74 -0.19 3.31
C ILE A 107 -5.49 1.12 3.53
N LEU A 108 -5.97 1.72 2.45
CA LEU A 108 -6.77 2.94 2.48
C LEU A 108 -8.24 2.59 2.38
N SER A 109 -9.01 2.87 3.43
CA SER A 109 -10.45 2.69 3.39
C SER A 109 -11.13 3.97 2.88
N LEU A 110 -11.99 3.81 1.88
CA LEU A 110 -12.88 4.85 1.39
C LEU A 110 -14.35 4.57 1.78
N MET A 111 -14.56 3.70 2.78
CA MET A 111 -15.90 3.36 3.24
C MET A 111 -16.68 4.60 3.67
N ASP A 112 -16.01 5.54 4.33
CA ASP A 112 -16.53 6.88 4.58
C ASP A 112 -15.68 7.86 3.78
N MET A 113 -16.23 8.36 2.69
CA MET A 113 -15.50 9.27 1.78
C MET A 113 -15.10 10.58 2.43
N ASP A 114 -15.81 11.00 3.48
CA ASP A 114 -15.50 12.22 4.19
C ASP A 114 -14.38 12.04 5.22
N GLN A 115 -14.12 10.78 5.60
CA GLN A 115 -13.08 10.43 6.57
C GLN A 115 -12.31 9.19 6.11
N PRO A 116 -11.45 9.32 5.07
CA PRO A 116 -10.61 8.21 4.64
C PRO A 116 -9.66 7.78 5.75
N VAL A 117 -9.42 6.46 5.85
CA VAL A 117 -8.54 5.90 6.88
C VAL A 117 -7.43 5.10 6.22
N LEU A 118 -6.18 5.47 6.49
CA LEU A 118 -5.00 4.74 6.03
C LEU A 118 -4.30 4.12 7.23
N LYS A 119 -4.12 2.81 7.22
CA LYS A 119 -3.37 2.09 8.24
C LYS A 119 -2.32 1.20 7.61
N ALA A 120 -1.27 0.90 8.36
CA ALA A 120 -0.21 0.00 7.95
C ALA A 120 -0.27 -1.28 8.77
N PHE A 121 0.00 -2.41 8.13
CA PHE A 121 -0.09 -3.73 8.74
C PHE A 121 1.12 -4.58 8.40
N ASP A 122 1.46 -5.47 9.34
CA ASP A 122 2.40 -6.57 9.13
C ASP A 122 1.61 -7.86 9.19
N ILE A 123 1.91 -8.80 8.31
CA ILE A 123 1.23 -10.10 8.26
C ILE A 123 2.31 -11.17 8.30
N ASP A 124 2.34 -11.98 9.36
CA ASP A 124 3.36 -13.01 9.54
C ASP A 124 3.04 -14.29 8.75
N LYS A 125 3.92 -15.29 8.87
CA LYS A 125 3.77 -16.56 8.14
C LYS A 125 2.52 -17.33 8.54
N GLU A 126 2.07 -17.18 9.79
CA GLU A 126 0.85 -17.80 10.30
C GLU A 126 -0.38 -16.97 9.99
N LYS A 127 -0.23 -15.88 9.23
CA LYS A 127 -1.30 -14.95 8.85
C LYS A 127 -1.87 -14.14 10.02
N ASN A 128 -1.06 -13.97 11.07
CA ASN A 128 -1.41 -13.04 12.15
C ASN A 128 -1.12 -11.61 11.70
N VAL A 129 -2.06 -10.72 11.99
CA VAL A 129 -2.00 -9.32 11.58
C VAL A 129 -1.61 -8.46 12.78
N THR A 130 -0.62 -7.60 12.57
CA THR A 130 -0.20 -6.59 13.56
C THR A 130 -0.28 -5.22 12.91
N ILE A 131 -0.75 -4.22 13.66
CA ILE A 131 -0.79 -2.83 13.17
C ILE A 131 0.60 -2.23 13.35
N GLU A 132 1.16 -1.72 12.26
CA GLU A 132 2.42 -0.99 12.27
C GLU A 132 2.15 0.50 12.45
N GLU A 133 2.97 1.17 13.25
CA GLU A 133 2.84 2.63 13.43
C GLU A 133 3.09 3.35 12.12
N LEU A 134 2.17 4.21 11.71
CA LEU A 134 2.25 5.03 10.50
C LEU A 134 2.06 6.49 10.88
N VAL A 135 3.06 7.32 10.56
CA VAL A 135 3.01 8.76 10.79
C VAL A 135 2.94 9.47 9.44
N ILE A 136 1.90 10.29 9.25
CA ILE A 136 1.74 11.12 8.05
C ILE A 136 2.16 12.54 8.41
N GLN A 137 3.12 13.08 7.67
CA GLN A 137 3.66 14.41 7.98
C GLN A 137 4.00 15.25 6.74
#